data_a48d6790b103c48386399975178c3021
#
_entry.id   a48d6790b103c48386399975178c3021
#
_cell.length_a   1.000
_cell.length_b   1.000
_cell.length_c   1.000
_cell.angle_alpha   90.00
_cell.angle_beta   90.00
_cell.angle_gamma   90.00
#
_symmetry.space_group_name_H-M   'P 1'
#
loop_
_entity.id
_entity.type
_entity.pdbx_description
1 polymer ?
#
loop_
_entity_poly.entity_id
_entity_poly.type
_entity_poly.pdbx_seq_one_letter_code
_entity_poly.pdbx_strand_id
1 'polypeptide(L)'
;MNTITVVDARMGRGKSSAAIRYMNRYKDSKRFLYITPYLDEVGRICERCDFDQPDSDHMSKSTELKLHMRLGHNIAATHSLFYLMDTEALELVRQKHYSLIVDESIQVIERLNITNKDFDLIINQLATEHDDGRIEWLDDSYTGRFYDYKEMANTGSLFRLDSALLNILNPELLRSFDEVFMLTYLFDGQYQKAYLDFFGFDYNIIGVEQDESGYRFSDRPDAPPPLDYRELIRIVDDPKLNAVGDKHYALSKAWYDRRGYDNPEIRKLRNGLKKFFQSIPDGSSETRLWSCFKSDVNKLVDSRTGRFRNNFLQTSARATNQYKSRTDIAYMVNRFADPNIMKFFAKQNVTIDSEHFAKNFII
;
A
#
# COMPACT_ATOMS: atom_id res chain seq x y z
N MET A 1 16.60 -19.72 -4.80
CA MET A 1 15.51 -18.71 -4.66
C MET A 1 16.14 -17.35 -4.78
N ASN A 2 15.49 -16.41 -5.47
CA ASN A 2 16.04 -15.06 -5.59
C ASN A 2 15.93 -14.34 -4.26
N THR A 3 17.02 -13.75 -3.79
CA THR A 3 17.02 -12.91 -2.60
C THR A 3 16.35 -11.56 -2.93
N ILE A 4 15.34 -11.17 -2.15
CA ILE A 4 14.67 -9.88 -2.30
C ILE A 4 15.54 -8.79 -1.66
N THR A 5 15.77 -7.70 -2.37
CA THR A 5 16.46 -6.53 -1.84
C THR A 5 15.44 -5.49 -1.39
N VAL A 6 15.32 -5.28 -0.09
CA VAL A 6 14.47 -4.27 0.51
C VAL A 6 15.26 -2.98 0.70
N VAL A 7 14.88 -1.94 -0.02
CA VAL A 7 15.48 -0.60 0.12
C VAL A 7 14.64 0.18 1.14
N ASP A 8 14.97 0.04 2.43
CA ASP A 8 14.27 0.70 3.51
C ASP A 8 14.93 2.05 3.83
N ALA A 9 14.35 3.11 3.31
CA ALA A 9 14.84 4.46 3.52
C ALA A 9 13.70 5.47 3.64
N ARG A 10 13.92 6.53 4.43
CA ARG A 10 12.92 7.57 4.69
C ARG A 10 12.38 8.21 3.41
N MET A 11 11.20 8.79 3.51
CA MET A 11 10.64 9.60 2.44
C MET A 11 11.60 10.74 2.05
N GLY A 12 11.70 11.03 0.76
CA GLY A 12 12.60 12.07 0.25
C GLY A 12 14.10 11.71 0.22
N ARG A 13 14.49 10.50 0.65
CA ARG A 13 15.91 10.06 0.62
C ARG A 13 16.38 9.57 -0.75
N GLY A 14 15.58 9.75 -1.80
CA GLY A 14 16.00 9.46 -3.17
C GLY A 14 15.91 8.00 -3.58
N LYS A 15 15.09 7.16 -2.95
CA LYS A 15 14.89 5.74 -3.33
C LYS A 15 14.60 5.56 -4.82
N SER A 16 13.55 6.22 -5.31
CA SER A 16 13.18 6.14 -6.74
C SER A 16 14.27 6.73 -7.65
N SER A 17 15.02 7.76 -7.20
CA SER A 17 16.17 8.30 -7.94
C SER A 17 17.33 7.31 -8.02
N ALA A 18 17.60 6.58 -6.94
CA ALA A 18 18.60 5.50 -6.92
C ALA A 18 18.17 4.35 -7.85
N ALA A 19 16.89 3.99 -7.84
CA ALA A 19 16.34 2.99 -8.75
C ALA A 19 16.45 3.41 -10.22
N ILE A 20 16.12 4.64 -10.56
CA ILE A 20 16.29 5.20 -11.92
C ILE A 20 17.78 5.11 -12.35
N ARG A 21 18.71 5.51 -11.48
CA ARG A 21 20.14 5.39 -11.77
C ARG A 21 20.55 3.92 -12.00
N TYR A 22 20.06 3.01 -11.17
CA TYR A 22 20.33 1.59 -11.29
C TYR A 22 19.78 1.03 -12.62
N MET A 23 18.53 1.30 -12.93
CA MET A 23 17.89 0.86 -14.17
C MET A 23 18.61 1.42 -15.40
N ASN A 24 18.93 2.71 -15.45
CA ASN A 24 19.65 3.32 -16.56
C ASN A 24 21.06 2.75 -16.77
N ARG A 25 21.70 2.31 -15.69
CA ARG A 25 23.02 1.67 -15.78
C ARG A 25 22.97 0.28 -16.41
N TYR A 26 21.84 -0.43 -16.20
CA TYR A 26 21.76 -1.85 -16.57
C TYR A 26 20.69 -2.17 -17.63
N LYS A 27 19.90 -1.20 -18.12
CA LYS A 27 18.77 -1.42 -19.05
C LYS A 27 19.14 -2.09 -20.37
N ASP A 28 20.39 -2.02 -20.80
CA ASP A 28 20.85 -2.65 -22.03
C ASP A 28 21.20 -4.14 -21.83
N SER A 29 21.48 -4.52 -20.58
CA SER A 29 21.89 -5.89 -20.21
C SER A 29 20.84 -6.65 -19.39
N LYS A 30 19.90 -5.95 -18.76
CA LYS A 30 18.79 -6.52 -17.98
C LYS A 30 17.46 -6.06 -18.53
N ARG A 31 16.40 -6.75 -18.15
CA ARG A 31 15.01 -6.36 -18.41
C ARG A 31 14.35 -5.99 -17.10
N PHE A 32 13.67 -4.85 -17.08
CA PHE A 32 13.03 -4.34 -15.88
C PHE A 32 11.52 -4.25 -16.05
N LEU A 33 10.80 -4.68 -15.01
CA LEU A 33 9.45 -4.26 -14.74
C LEU A 33 9.46 -3.35 -13.51
N TYR A 34 9.16 -2.07 -13.70
CA TYR A 34 8.98 -1.11 -12.60
C TYR A 34 7.51 -0.94 -12.31
N ILE A 35 7.10 -1.11 -11.06
CA ILE A 35 5.71 -0.96 -10.64
C ILE A 35 5.56 0.10 -9.54
N THR A 36 4.52 0.92 -9.65
CA THR A 36 4.21 2.03 -8.75
C THR A 36 2.69 2.23 -8.61
N PRO A 37 2.20 2.83 -7.50
CA PRO A 37 0.76 3.03 -7.33
C PRO A 37 0.14 4.10 -8.25
N TYR A 38 0.93 5.00 -8.84
CA TYR A 38 0.44 6.20 -9.53
C TYR A 38 0.87 6.27 -11.01
N LEU A 39 -0.08 6.62 -11.89
CA LEU A 39 0.17 6.80 -13.32
C LEU A 39 1.17 7.93 -13.63
N ASP A 40 1.14 9.03 -12.87
CA ASP A 40 2.10 10.13 -13.05
C ASP A 40 3.54 9.68 -12.81
N GLU A 41 3.72 8.76 -11.87
CA GLU A 41 5.02 8.16 -11.57
C GLU A 41 5.45 7.18 -12.65
N VAL A 42 4.51 6.40 -13.21
CA VAL A 42 4.77 5.56 -14.40
C VAL A 42 5.29 6.44 -15.55
N GLY A 43 4.60 7.53 -15.89
CA GLY A 43 5.03 8.48 -16.92
C GLY A 43 6.43 9.03 -16.65
N ARG A 44 6.73 9.41 -15.41
CA ARG A 44 8.07 9.89 -15.01
C ARG A 44 9.17 8.85 -15.24
N ILE A 45 8.88 7.57 -14.97
CA ILE A 45 9.85 6.48 -15.21
C ILE A 45 10.07 6.26 -16.71
N CYS A 46 8.98 6.26 -17.50
CA CYS A 46 9.08 6.14 -18.95
C CYS A 46 9.99 7.23 -19.54
N GLU A 47 9.78 8.47 -19.14
CA GLU A 47 10.61 9.61 -19.62
C GLU A 47 12.08 9.51 -19.15
N ARG A 48 12.31 9.07 -17.90
CA ARG A 48 13.65 9.07 -17.30
C ARG A 48 14.49 7.86 -17.67
N CYS A 49 13.86 6.72 -17.95
CA CYS A 49 14.53 5.46 -18.21
C CYS A 49 14.37 4.97 -19.66
N ASP A 50 13.52 5.62 -20.44
CA ASP A 50 13.14 5.16 -21.79
C ASP A 50 12.46 3.78 -21.72
N PHE A 51 11.45 3.67 -20.86
CA PHE A 51 10.65 2.47 -20.65
C PHE A 51 9.30 2.59 -21.33
N ASP A 52 8.73 1.47 -21.74
CA ASP A 52 7.39 1.41 -22.27
C ASP A 52 6.33 1.36 -21.18
N GLN A 53 5.18 1.94 -21.44
CA GLN A 53 4.01 1.88 -20.58
C GLN A 53 2.88 1.16 -21.33
N PRO A 54 2.32 0.06 -20.78
CA PRO A 54 1.11 -0.55 -21.34
C PRO A 54 -0.07 0.42 -21.28
N ASP A 55 -0.71 0.67 -22.39
CA ASP A 55 -1.91 1.49 -22.51
C ASP A 55 -3.15 0.67 -22.87
N SER A 56 -4.26 1.28 -23.24
CA SER A 56 -5.51 0.61 -23.61
C SER A 56 -6.08 1.08 -24.92
N ASP A 57 -5.27 1.73 -25.76
CA ASP A 57 -5.76 2.36 -26.98
C ASP A 57 -6.18 1.32 -28.03
N HIS A 58 -5.50 0.18 -28.10
CA HIS A 58 -5.73 -0.83 -29.11
C HIS A 58 -6.11 -2.21 -28.53
N MET A 59 -5.73 -2.51 -27.29
CA MET A 59 -5.98 -3.78 -26.61
C MET A 59 -6.06 -3.59 -25.11
N SER A 60 -6.36 -4.66 -24.36
CA SER A 60 -6.32 -4.55 -22.89
C SER A 60 -4.89 -4.31 -22.40
N LYS A 61 -4.75 -3.54 -21.31
CA LYS A 61 -3.42 -3.29 -20.70
C LYS A 61 -2.67 -4.58 -20.35
N SER A 62 -3.38 -5.63 -19.95
CA SER A 62 -2.77 -6.94 -19.67
C SER A 62 -2.24 -7.61 -20.94
N THR A 63 -2.94 -7.49 -22.06
CA THR A 63 -2.48 -8.02 -23.35
C THR A 63 -1.26 -7.26 -23.85
N GLU A 64 -1.27 -5.94 -23.70
CA GLU A 64 -0.15 -5.09 -24.12
C GLU A 64 1.08 -5.29 -23.23
N LEU A 65 0.90 -5.45 -21.91
CA LEU A 65 1.97 -5.83 -21.00
C LEU A 65 2.67 -7.11 -21.49
N LYS A 66 1.90 -8.15 -21.85
CA LYS A 66 2.45 -9.39 -22.39
C LYS A 66 3.15 -9.21 -23.74
N LEU A 67 2.65 -8.32 -24.60
CA LEU A 67 3.30 -7.98 -25.86
C LEU A 67 4.69 -7.36 -25.63
N HIS A 68 4.78 -6.34 -24.78
CA HIS A 68 6.06 -5.72 -24.41
C HIS A 68 7.03 -6.73 -23.79
N MET A 69 6.53 -7.64 -22.93
CA MET A 69 7.35 -8.70 -22.35
C MET A 69 7.89 -9.66 -23.41
N ARG A 70 7.07 -10.07 -24.40
CA ARG A 70 7.53 -10.93 -25.52
C ARG A 70 8.64 -10.26 -26.33
N LEU A 71 8.54 -8.95 -26.56
CA LEU A 71 9.54 -8.15 -27.26
C LEU A 71 10.80 -7.91 -26.40
N GLY A 72 10.74 -8.17 -25.10
CA GLY A 72 11.85 -7.95 -24.17
C GLY A 72 12.11 -6.47 -23.84
N HIS A 73 11.06 -5.66 -23.87
CA HIS A 73 11.14 -4.26 -23.52
C HIS A 73 11.25 -4.04 -22.01
N ASN A 74 11.87 -2.94 -21.59
CA ASN A 74 11.79 -2.46 -20.21
C ASN A 74 10.45 -1.76 -20.01
N ILE A 75 9.76 -2.05 -18.90
CA ILE A 75 8.35 -1.69 -18.73
C ILE A 75 8.16 -0.96 -17.40
N ALA A 76 7.37 0.13 -17.43
CA ALA A 76 6.82 0.75 -16.24
C ALA A 76 5.29 0.59 -16.20
N ALA A 77 4.77 0.15 -15.06
CA ALA A 77 3.35 -0.16 -14.91
C ALA A 77 2.81 0.20 -13.52
N THR A 78 1.48 0.09 -13.36
CA THR A 78 0.86 0.28 -12.03
C THR A 78 0.84 -1.03 -11.22
N HIS A 79 0.77 -0.90 -9.88
CA HIS A 79 0.49 -2.05 -9.00
C HIS A 79 -0.76 -2.82 -9.41
N SER A 80 -1.81 -2.12 -9.87
CA SER A 80 -3.05 -2.76 -10.32
C SER A 80 -2.82 -3.68 -11.51
N LEU A 81 -1.97 -3.29 -12.47
CA LEU A 81 -1.64 -4.12 -13.62
C LEU A 81 -0.77 -5.32 -13.22
N PHE A 82 0.15 -5.13 -12.27
CA PHE A 82 0.96 -6.21 -11.71
C PHE A 82 0.11 -7.32 -11.07
N TYR A 83 -0.93 -6.97 -10.32
CA TYR A 83 -1.85 -7.95 -9.73
C TYR A 83 -2.66 -8.75 -10.76
N LEU A 84 -2.79 -8.25 -11.97
CA LEU A 84 -3.50 -8.91 -13.08
C LEU A 84 -2.61 -9.83 -13.93
N MET A 85 -1.34 -10.00 -13.54
CA MET A 85 -0.43 -10.91 -14.27
C MET A 85 -0.88 -12.36 -14.09
N ASP A 86 -1.16 -12.99 -15.21
CA ASP A 86 -1.55 -14.39 -15.32
C ASP A 86 -0.33 -15.33 -15.51
N THR A 87 -0.58 -16.62 -15.58
CA THR A 87 0.45 -17.65 -15.77
C THR A 87 1.31 -17.37 -17.01
N GLU A 88 0.72 -16.92 -18.11
CA GLU A 88 1.45 -16.58 -19.33
C GLU A 88 2.41 -15.41 -19.11
N ALA A 89 1.96 -14.36 -18.41
CA ALA A 89 2.83 -13.23 -18.07
C ALA A 89 4.01 -13.66 -17.18
N LEU A 90 3.78 -14.56 -16.21
CA LEU A 90 4.83 -15.09 -15.34
C LEU A 90 5.84 -15.95 -16.11
N GLU A 91 5.37 -16.74 -17.08
CA GLU A 91 6.27 -17.50 -17.97
C GLU A 91 7.15 -16.56 -18.81
N LEU A 92 6.59 -15.49 -19.36
CA LEU A 92 7.34 -14.47 -20.09
C LEU A 92 8.39 -13.78 -19.21
N VAL A 93 8.04 -13.47 -17.97
CA VAL A 93 8.97 -12.90 -16.96
C VAL A 93 10.19 -13.83 -16.80
N ARG A 94 9.95 -15.13 -16.57
CA ARG A 94 11.02 -16.13 -16.40
C ARG A 94 11.87 -16.28 -17.68
N GLN A 95 11.24 -16.43 -18.84
CA GLN A 95 11.91 -16.60 -20.11
C GLN A 95 12.78 -15.42 -20.54
N LYS A 96 12.36 -14.21 -20.19
CA LYS A 96 13.05 -12.96 -20.54
C LYS A 96 13.94 -12.42 -19.44
N HIS A 97 14.03 -13.11 -18.29
CA HIS A 97 14.90 -12.75 -17.17
C HIS A 97 14.64 -11.34 -16.64
N TYR A 98 13.38 -11.05 -16.29
CA TYR A 98 12.99 -9.75 -15.76
C TYR A 98 13.45 -9.57 -14.31
N SER A 99 13.92 -8.36 -14.00
CA SER A 99 14.10 -7.83 -12.64
C SER A 99 12.90 -6.93 -12.30
N LEU A 100 12.36 -7.07 -11.09
CA LEU A 100 11.23 -6.30 -10.59
C LEU A 100 11.70 -5.16 -9.68
N ILE A 101 11.23 -3.94 -9.94
CA ILE A 101 11.35 -2.81 -9.01
C ILE A 101 9.95 -2.46 -8.51
N VAL A 102 9.71 -2.62 -7.22
CA VAL A 102 8.46 -2.27 -6.55
C VAL A 102 8.64 -0.93 -5.85
N ASP A 103 8.05 0.13 -6.37
CA ASP A 103 8.05 1.44 -5.71
C ASP A 103 6.81 1.56 -4.82
N GLU A 104 7.04 1.87 -3.56
CA GLU A 104 6.07 1.79 -2.46
C GLU A 104 5.61 0.35 -2.15
N SER A 105 5.05 0.17 -0.94
CA SER A 105 4.57 -1.13 -0.50
C SER A 105 3.36 -1.60 -1.32
N ILE A 106 3.40 -2.86 -1.78
CA ILE A 106 2.28 -3.55 -2.43
C ILE A 106 1.32 -4.15 -1.41
N GLN A 107 0.08 -4.33 -1.83
CA GLN A 107 -0.93 -5.03 -1.02
C GLN A 107 -0.71 -6.54 -1.14
N VAL A 108 -0.12 -7.13 -0.12
CA VAL A 108 0.19 -8.58 -0.09
C VAL A 108 -0.91 -9.41 0.55
N ILE A 109 -1.80 -8.80 1.32
CA ILE A 109 -2.90 -9.47 2.01
C ILE A 109 -4.04 -8.50 2.24
N GLU A 110 -5.26 -8.96 2.06
CA GLU A 110 -6.47 -8.23 2.40
C GLU A 110 -7.56 -9.17 2.91
N ARG A 111 -8.40 -8.64 3.79
CA ARG A 111 -9.62 -9.30 4.19
C ARG A 111 -10.72 -9.02 3.15
N LEU A 112 -11.32 -10.08 2.63
CA LEU A 112 -12.44 -9.97 1.71
C LEU A 112 -13.72 -9.59 2.43
N ASN A 113 -14.50 -8.69 1.83
CA ASN A 113 -15.77 -8.26 2.38
C ASN A 113 -16.89 -9.18 1.85
N ILE A 114 -17.27 -10.16 2.64
CA ILE A 114 -18.28 -11.17 2.30
C ILE A 114 -19.33 -11.27 3.40
N THR A 115 -20.59 -11.52 3.04
CA THR A 115 -21.66 -11.78 4.03
C THR A 115 -21.48 -13.16 4.65
N ASN A 116 -21.95 -13.37 5.89
CA ASN A 116 -21.87 -14.68 6.53
C ASN A 116 -22.57 -15.78 5.68
N LYS A 117 -23.69 -15.47 5.04
CA LYS A 117 -24.41 -16.42 4.18
C LYS A 117 -23.59 -16.83 2.95
N ASP A 118 -22.92 -15.88 2.32
CA ASP A 118 -22.08 -16.14 1.15
C ASP A 118 -20.82 -16.90 1.56
N PHE A 119 -20.24 -16.56 2.72
CA PHE A 119 -19.12 -17.31 3.30
C PHE A 119 -19.49 -18.77 3.54
N ASP A 120 -20.62 -19.03 4.23
CA ASP A 120 -21.10 -20.37 4.51
C ASP A 120 -21.38 -21.16 3.23
N LEU A 121 -21.90 -20.51 2.18
CA LEU A 121 -22.15 -21.13 0.89
C LEU A 121 -20.84 -21.55 0.21
N ILE A 122 -19.84 -20.67 0.18
CA ILE A 122 -18.54 -20.97 -0.42
C ILE A 122 -17.89 -22.15 0.31
N ILE A 123 -17.75 -22.05 1.63
CA ILE A 123 -16.99 -23.03 2.42
C ILE A 123 -17.67 -24.39 2.49
N ASN A 124 -19.00 -24.45 2.55
CA ASN A 124 -19.71 -25.71 2.75
C ASN A 124 -20.14 -26.39 1.44
N GLN A 125 -20.17 -25.68 0.30
CA GLN A 125 -20.75 -26.23 -0.94
C GLN A 125 -19.86 -26.05 -2.19
N LEU A 126 -19.03 -25.02 -2.26
CA LEU A 126 -18.31 -24.67 -3.49
C LEU A 126 -16.81 -24.91 -3.40
N ALA A 127 -16.28 -25.08 -2.19
CA ALA A 127 -14.84 -25.18 -1.99
C ALA A 127 -14.48 -26.16 -0.86
N THR A 128 -13.22 -26.56 -0.82
CA THR A 128 -12.61 -27.30 0.29
C THR A 128 -11.44 -26.51 0.88
N GLU A 129 -11.12 -26.76 2.15
CA GLU A 129 -10.03 -26.10 2.87
C GLU A 129 -8.88 -27.08 3.09
N HIS A 130 -7.66 -26.66 2.80
CA HIS A 130 -6.43 -27.37 3.12
C HIS A 130 -5.97 -27.06 4.56
N ASP A 131 -5.06 -27.88 5.10
CA ASP A 131 -4.53 -27.74 6.47
C ASP A 131 -3.85 -26.37 6.73
N ASP A 132 -3.32 -25.74 5.69
CA ASP A 132 -2.69 -24.41 5.75
C ASP A 132 -3.71 -23.24 5.65
N GLY A 133 -5.00 -23.56 5.54
CA GLY A 133 -6.10 -22.59 5.38
C GLY A 133 -6.35 -22.14 3.96
N ARG A 134 -5.60 -22.66 2.98
CA ARG A 134 -5.81 -22.37 1.57
C ARG A 134 -7.12 -23.01 1.10
N ILE A 135 -7.83 -22.29 0.26
CA ILE A 135 -9.10 -22.75 -0.33
C ILE A 135 -8.86 -23.27 -1.74
N GLU A 136 -9.42 -24.45 -2.01
CA GLU A 136 -9.48 -25.06 -3.33
C GLU A 136 -10.93 -25.10 -3.81
N TRP A 137 -11.19 -24.68 -5.05
CA TRP A 137 -12.53 -24.68 -5.62
C TRP A 137 -12.88 -26.04 -6.18
N LEU A 138 -14.11 -26.52 -5.95
CA LEU A 138 -14.52 -27.89 -6.29
C LEU A 138 -14.95 -28.08 -7.75
N ASP A 139 -15.47 -27.02 -8.38
CA ASP A 139 -16.01 -27.09 -9.75
C ASP A 139 -15.29 -26.10 -10.68
N ASP A 140 -14.40 -26.61 -11.50
CA ASP A 140 -13.65 -25.81 -12.48
C ASP A 140 -14.54 -25.16 -13.55
N SER A 141 -15.75 -25.68 -13.77
CA SER A 141 -16.72 -25.13 -14.74
C SER A 141 -17.57 -23.98 -14.15
N TYR A 142 -17.46 -23.69 -12.85
CA TYR A 142 -18.27 -22.67 -12.19
C TYR A 142 -18.08 -21.28 -12.79
N THR A 143 -19.18 -20.66 -13.22
CA THR A 143 -19.22 -19.30 -13.81
C THR A 143 -20.22 -18.39 -13.09
N GLY A 144 -20.62 -18.75 -11.87
CA GLY A 144 -21.64 -18.04 -11.11
C GLY A 144 -21.13 -16.79 -10.38
N ARG A 145 -21.92 -16.31 -9.43
CA ARG A 145 -21.71 -15.08 -8.65
C ARG A 145 -20.34 -14.98 -7.95
N PHE A 146 -19.73 -16.11 -7.61
CA PHE A 146 -18.46 -16.18 -6.89
C PHE A 146 -17.29 -16.52 -7.82
N TYR A 147 -17.38 -16.18 -9.09
CA TYR A 147 -16.32 -16.43 -10.06
C TYR A 147 -14.99 -15.82 -9.64
N ASP A 148 -14.98 -14.59 -9.10
CA ASP A 148 -13.75 -13.94 -8.63
C ASP A 148 -13.09 -14.72 -7.48
N TYR A 149 -13.87 -15.31 -6.56
CA TYR A 149 -13.34 -16.16 -5.48
C TYR A 149 -12.78 -17.48 -6.02
N LYS A 150 -13.41 -18.06 -7.05
CA LYS A 150 -12.87 -19.21 -7.75
C LYS A 150 -11.51 -18.92 -8.37
N GLU A 151 -11.38 -17.78 -9.08
CA GLU A 151 -10.11 -17.39 -9.67
C GLU A 151 -9.02 -17.17 -8.59
N MET A 152 -9.36 -16.57 -7.45
CA MET A 152 -8.44 -16.47 -6.32
C MET A 152 -8.05 -17.83 -5.75
N ALA A 153 -8.97 -18.79 -5.68
CA ALA A 153 -8.68 -20.16 -5.26
C ALA A 153 -7.75 -20.87 -6.25
N ASN A 154 -8.05 -20.78 -7.55
CA ASN A 154 -7.24 -21.40 -8.63
C ASN A 154 -5.81 -20.85 -8.67
N THR A 155 -5.62 -19.59 -8.33
CA THR A 155 -4.29 -18.98 -8.22
C THR A 155 -3.60 -19.23 -6.87
N GLY A 156 -4.25 -19.95 -5.95
CA GLY A 156 -3.74 -20.20 -4.59
C GLY A 156 -3.69 -18.96 -3.70
N SER A 157 -4.49 -17.93 -4.03
CA SER A 157 -4.54 -16.66 -3.30
C SER A 157 -5.66 -16.60 -2.27
N LEU A 158 -6.63 -17.53 -2.31
CA LEU A 158 -7.77 -17.53 -1.39
C LEU A 158 -7.49 -18.37 -0.15
N PHE A 159 -7.57 -17.74 1.01
CA PHE A 159 -7.35 -18.40 2.31
C PHE A 159 -8.54 -18.18 3.24
N ARG A 160 -8.78 -19.15 4.12
CA ARG A 160 -9.73 -19.03 5.22
C ARG A 160 -9.03 -18.76 6.53
N LEU A 161 -9.60 -17.86 7.31
CA LEU A 161 -9.29 -17.70 8.72
C LEU A 161 -10.59 -17.58 9.51
N ASP A 162 -10.92 -18.59 10.31
CA ASP A 162 -12.16 -18.66 11.10
C ASP A 162 -13.41 -18.37 10.22
N SER A 163 -14.08 -17.22 10.42
CA SER A 163 -15.24 -16.74 9.66
C SER A 163 -14.90 -15.68 8.59
N ALA A 164 -13.66 -15.56 8.20
CA ALA A 164 -13.20 -14.59 7.20
C ALA A 164 -12.50 -15.30 6.03
N LEU A 165 -12.63 -14.71 4.83
CA LEU A 165 -11.78 -15.03 3.69
C LEU A 165 -10.73 -13.94 3.51
N LEU A 166 -9.52 -14.35 3.19
CA LEU A 166 -8.38 -13.50 2.91
C LEU A 166 -7.92 -13.73 1.47
N ASN A 167 -7.60 -12.65 0.78
CA ASN A 167 -6.86 -12.70 -0.46
C ASN A 167 -5.39 -12.43 -0.15
N ILE A 168 -4.52 -13.38 -0.44
CA ILE A 168 -3.07 -13.26 -0.22
C ILE A 168 -2.38 -13.28 -1.58
N LEU A 169 -1.48 -12.35 -1.81
CA LEU A 169 -0.74 -12.26 -3.06
C LEU A 169 -0.07 -13.61 -3.39
N ASN A 170 -0.27 -14.11 -4.61
CA ASN A 170 0.40 -15.33 -5.03
C ASN A 170 1.93 -15.13 -5.01
N PRO A 171 2.69 -15.92 -4.24
CA PRO A 171 4.15 -15.77 -4.12
C PRO A 171 4.90 -15.96 -5.45
N GLU A 172 4.31 -16.65 -6.42
CA GLU A 172 4.89 -16.80 -7.75
C GLU A 172 5.03 -15.46 -8.51
N LEU A 173 4.21 -14.45 -8.16
CA LEU A 173 4.38 -13.08 -8.66
C LEU A 173 5.74 -12.47 -8.29
N LEU A 174 6.34 -12.86 -7.17
CA LEU A 174 7.67 -12.41 -6.79
C LEU A 174 8.76 -13.42 -7.17
N ARG A 175 8.48 -14.73 -7.06
CA ARG A 175 9.44 -15.79 -7.36
C ARG A 175 9.83 -15.90 -8.83
N SER A 176 8.99 -15.37 -9.73
CA SER A 176 9.23 -15.45 -11.18
C SER A 176 10.32 -14.51 -11.67
N PHE A 177 10.68 -13.49 -10.92
CA PHE A 177 11.70 -12.53 -11.30
C PHE A 177 13.10 -12.98 -10.90
N ASP A 178 14.11 -12.60 -11.67
CA ASP A 178 15.52 -12.90 -11.36
C ASP A 178 16.02 -12.11 -10.16
N GLU A 179 15.57 -10.86 -10.02
CA GLU A 179 15.84 -9.95 -8.90
C GLU A 179 14.59 -9.18 -8.54
N VAL A 180 14.40 -8.90 -7.25
CA VAL A 180 13.29 -8.07 -6.76
C VAL A 180 13.85 -7.00 -5.84
N PHE A 181 13.59 -5.73 -6.16
CA PHE A 181 13.86 -4.59 -5.29
C PHE A 181 12.55 -4.01 -4.77
N MET A 182 12.40 -3.88 -3.46
CA MET A 182 11.25 -3.27 -2.81
C MET A 182 11.66 -1.95 -2.17
N LEU A 183 11.24 -0.83 -2.76
CA LEU A 183 11.53 0.51 -2.26
C LEU A 183 10.47 0.91 -1.25
N THR A 184 10.82 0.97 0.02
CA THR A 184 9.84 1.18 1.09
C THR A 184 10.39 2.04 2.22
N TYR A 185 9.58 2.23 3.27
CA TYR A 185 9.98 2.85 4.53
C TYR A 185 9.27 2.21 5.70
N LEU A 186 9.98 1.97 6.80
CA LEU A 186 9.51 1.25 7.99
C LEU A 186 9.03 -0.18 7.68
N PHE A 187 9.86 -0.92 6.97
CA PHE A 187 9.57 -2.28 6.50
C PHE A 187 9.17 -3.23 7.63
N ASP A 188 9.81 -3.14 8.80
CA ASP A 188 9.54 -4.02 9.94
C ASP A 188 8.08 -4.00 10.44
N GLY A 189 7.38 -2.88 10.24
CA GLY A 189 5.96 -2.74 10.59
C GLY A 189 4.97 -3.09 9.48
N GLN A 190 5.41 -3.60 8.33
CA GLN A 190 4.53 -3.80 7.18
C GLN A 190 4.02 -5.25 7.08
N TYR A 191 2.80 -5.41 6.57
CA TYR A 191 2.30 -6.73 6.14
C TYR A 191 3.22 -7.39 5.10
N GLN A 192 3.92 -6.59 4.32
CA GLN A 192 4.86 -7.07 3.31
C GLN A 192 6.01 -7.87 3.93
N LYS A 193 6.55 -7.45 5.09
CA LYS A 193 7.54 -8.22 5.83
C LYS A 193 6.96 -9.56 6.30
N ALA A 194 5.79 -9.52 6.97
CA ALA A 194 5.13 -10.72 7.44
C ALA A 194 4.80 -11.70 6.30
N TYR A 195 4.43 -11.19 5.13
CA TYR A 195 4.21 -11.98 3.92
C TYR A 195 5.51 -12.66 3.44
N LEU A 196 6.63 -11.94 3.39
CA LEU A 196 7.91 -12.53 3.00
C LEU A 196 8.35 -13.61 4.00
N ASP A 197 8.21 -13.36 5.29
CA ASP A 197 8.52 -14.32 6.35
C ASP A 197 7.63 -15.58 6.25
N PHE A 198 6.32 -15.39 6.00
CA PHE A 198 5.34 -16.49 5.86
C PHE A 198 5.66 -17.42 4.68
N PHE A 199 6.03 -16.86 3.53
CA PHE A 199 6.35 -17.64 2.34
C PHE A 199 7.83 -18.08 2.25
N GLY A 200 8.63 -17.78 3.29
CA GLY A 200 10.03 -18.19 3.37
C GLY A 200 10.92 -17.53 2.31
N PHE A 201 10.68 -16.27 1.99
CA PHE A 201 11.58 -15.50 1.13
C PHE A 201 12.82 -15.06 1.89
N ASP A 202 13.98 -15.27 1.28
CA ASP A 202 15.21 -14.62 1.75
C ASP A 202 15.24 -13.17 1.30
N TYR A 203 15.56 -12.24 2.21
CA TYR A 203 15.70 -10.83 1.88
C TYR A 203 16.84 -10.17 2.65
N ASN A 204 17.42 -9.14 2.04
CA ASN A 204 18.38 -8.26 2.67
C ASN A 204 17.84 -6.83 2.69
N ILE A 205 18.18 -6.08 3.74
CA ILE A 205 17.77 -4.67 3.90
C ILE A 205 18.97 -3.78 3.61
N ILE A 206 18.76 -2.84 2.69
CA ILE A 206 19.75 -1.85 2.29
C ILE A 206 19.18 -0.44 2.39
N GLY A 207 20.05 0.56 2.30
CA GLY A 207 19.66 1.96 2.31
C GLY A 207 19.93 2.68 0.99
N VAL A 208 19.93 4.00 1.07
CA VAL A 208 20.25 4.91 -0.04
C VAL A 208 21.30 5.92 0.44
N GLU A 209 22.32 6.14 -0.35
CA GLU A 209 23.29 7.20 -0.11
C GLU A 209 23.37 8.15 -1.30
N GLN A 210 23.85 9.36 -1.05
CA GLN A 210 24.05 10.38 -2.06
C GLN A 210 25.56 10.58 -2.29
N ASP A 211 25.97 10.55 -3.55
CA ASP A 211 27.30 10.90 -4.01
C ASP A 211 27.26 12.11 -4.96
N GLU A 212 28.40 12.50 -5.53
CA GLU A 212 28.51 13.61 -6.49
C GLU A 212 27.63 13.42 -7.74
N SER A 213 27.31 12.17 -8.10
CA SER A 213 26.51 11.82 -9.27
C SER A 213 25.01 11.64 -8.94
N GLY A 214 24.61 11.83 -7.68
CA GLY A 214 23.22 11.69 -7.21
C GLY A 214 23.01 10.53 -6.23
N TYR A 215 21.81 9.95 -6.22
CA TYR A 215 21.45 8.88 -5.30
C TYR A 215 21.82 7.50 -5.87
N ARG A 216 22.25 6.59 -4.97
CA ARG A 216 22.52 5.18 -5.29
C ARG A 216 22.10 4.26 -4.14
N PHE A 217 21.88 2.99 -4.43
CA PHE A 217 21.72 1.96 -3.42
C PHE A 217 22.98 1.78 -2.61
N SER A 218 22.84 1.51 -1.31
CA SER A 218 23.93 1.36 -0.36
C SER A 218 23.68 0.16 0.53
N ASP A 219 24.69 -0.70 0.69
CA ASP A 219 24.60 -1.86 1.60
C ASP A 219 24.46 -1.45 3.08
N ARG A 220 24.57 -0.14 3.36
CA ARG A 220 24.35 0.39 4.71
C ARG A 220 22.88 0.79 4.85
N PRO A 221 22.25 0.50 6.01
CA PRO A 221 20.92 1.02 6.33
C PRO A 221 20.87 2.55 6.22
N ASP A 222 19.67 3.11 6.01
CA ASP A 222 19.49 4.56 5.93
C ASP A 222 19.98 5.24 7.22
N ALA A 223 20.77 6.30 7.07
CA ALA A 223 21.26 7.05 8.21
C ALA A 223 20.11 7.77 8.94
N PRO A 224 20.18 7.91 10.29
CA PRO A 224 19.19 8.69 11.02
C PRO A 224 19.12 10.13 10.49
N PRO A 225 17.98 10.83 10.65
CA PRO A 225 17.84 12.20 10.19
C PRO A 225 18.91 13.11 10.84
N PRO A 226 19.47 14.04 10.08
CA PRO A 226 20.43 15.01 10.63
C PRO A 226 19.76 16.02 11.57
N LEU A 227 18.43 16.16 11.51
CA LEU A 227 17.62 17.06 12.31
C LEU A 227 16.63 16.25 13.16
N ASP A 228 16.43 16.66 14.41
CA ASP A 228 15.32 16.17 15.22
C ASP A 228 14.03 16.88 14.75
N TYR A 229 13.22 16.16 13.96
CA TYR A 229 11.97 16.70 13.46
C TYR A 229 10.99 17.12 14.58
N ARG A 230 11.19 16.65 15.82
CA ARG A 230 10.38 17.06 16.97
C ARG A 230 10.50 18.56 17.25
N GLU A 231 11.65 19.16 16.92
CA GLU A 231 11.86 20.60 17.05
C GLU A 231 11.06 21.42 16.02
N LEU A 232 10.70 20.80 14.90
CA LEU A 232 9.94 21.40 13.80
C LEU A 232 8.43 21.20 13.93
N ILE A 233 7.98 20.30 14.81
CA ILE A 233 6.58 19.92 14.96
C ILE A 233 6.05 20.44 16.29
N ARG A 234 5.06 21.32 16.23
CA ARG A 234 4.31 21.77 17.41
C ARG A 234 3.02 20.97 17.53
N ILE A 235 2.94 20.10 18.52
CA ILE A 235 1.71 19.37 18.86
C ILE A 235 0.82 20.29 19.68
N VAL A 236 -0.44 20.50 19.23
CA VAL A 236 -1.45 21.26 19.96
C VAL A 236 -2.12 20.31 20.95
N ASP A 237 -1.69 20.38 22.19
CA ASP A 237 -2.28 19.63 23.32
C ASP A 237 -3.36 20.47 24.01
N ASP A 238 -4.53 20.54 23.37
CA ASP A 238 -5.72 21.18 23.94
C ASP A 238 -6.76 20.10 24.33
N PRO A 239 -7.03 19.90 25.64
CA PRO A 239 -7.97 18.89 26.09
C PRO A 239 -9.39 19.03 25.50
N LYS A 240 -9.81 20.25 25.11
CA LYS A 240 -11.12 20.46 24.50
C LYS A 240 -11.14 20.05 23.01
N LEU A 241 -10.01 20.18 22.31
CA LEU A 241 -9.87 19.76 20.92
C LEU A 241 -9.63 18.24 20.83
N ASN A 242 -8.84 17.70 21.75
CA ASN A 242 -8.35 16.33 21.70
C ASN A 242 -9.25 15.32 22.42
N ALA A 243 -10.24 15.77 23.22
CA ALA A 243 -11.10 14.93 24.07
C ALA A 243 -11.81 13.77 23.37
N VAL A 244 -12.05 13.86 22.04
CA VAL A 244 -12.66 12.75 21.28
C VAL A 244 -11.66 11.61 21.08
N GLY A 245 -10.37 11.93 21.05
CA GLY A 245 -9.27 10.98 20.83
C GLY A 245 -8.80 10.20 22.06
N ASP A 246 -9.24 10.54 23.27
CA ASP A 246 -8.73 9.98 24.53
C ASP A 246 -8.94 8.46 24.69
N LYS A 247 -9.93 7.89 24.02
CA LYS A 247 -10.17 6.44 24.11
C LYS A 247 -9.33 5.71 23.07
N HIS A 248 -8.70 4.62 23.48
CA HIS A 248 -7.78 3.81 22.67
C HIS A 248 -8.30 3.52 21.24
N TYR A 249 -9.57 3.16 21.09
CA TYR A 249 -10.17 2.87 19.79
C TYR A 249 -10.90 4.06 19.14
N ALA A 250 -10.82 5.25 19.72
CA ALA A 250 -11.40 6.44 19.11
C ALA A 250 -10.74 6.72 17.76
N LEU A 251 -11.50 7.33 16.86
CA LEU A 251 -11.05 7.67 15.48
C LEU A 251 -10.63 6.48 14.62
N SER A 252 -10.86 5.24 15.07
CA SER A 252 -10.68 4.04 14.23
C SER A 252 -11.80 3.89 13.19
N LYS A 253 -11.59 3.06 12.16
CA LYS A 253 -12.63 2.81 11.15
C LYS A 253 -13.94 2.34 11.77
N ALA A 254 -13.89 1.35 12.68
CA ALA A 254 -15.06 0.85 13.40
C ALA A 254 -15.72 1.92 14.28
N TRP A 255 -14.94 2.85 14.84
CA TRP A 255 -15.48 3.98 15.58
C TRP A 255 -16.30 4.92 14.69
N TYR A 256 -15.80 5.23 13.48
CA TYR A 256 -16.53 6.04 12.49
C TYR A 256 -17.75 5.31 11.94
N ASP A 257 -17.68 4.02 11.63
CA ASP A 257 -18.77 3.25 11.04
C ASP A 257 -20.02 3.19 11.91
N ARG A 258 -19.83 3.18 13.23
CA ARG A 258 -20.92 3.19 14.22
C ARG A 258 -21.55 4.55 14.44
N ARG A 259 -21.10 5.61 13.75
CA ARG A 259 -21.49 7.01 14.00
C ARG A 259 -21.90 7.70 12.71
N GLY A 260 -23.14 8.22 12.71
CA GLY A 260 -23.64 9.06 11.62
C GLY A 260 -23.22 10.52 11.78
N TYR A 261 -23.56 11.34 10.79
CA TYR A 261 -23.26 12.77 10.72
C TYR A 261 -23.70 13.55 11.97
N ASP A 262 -24.88 13.24 12.55
CA ASP A 262 -25.48 13.94 13.69
C ASP A 262 -25.03 13.39 15.05
N ASN A 263 -24.17 12.36 15.07
CA ASN A 263 -23.65 11.82 16.32
C ASN A 263 -22.91 12.92 17.11
N PRO A 264 -23.12 13.04 18.45
CA PRO A 264 -22.49 14.07 19.27
C PRO A 264 -20.96 14.09 19.21
N GLU A 265 -20.30 12.92 19.13
CA GLU A 265 -18.83 12.86 19.05
C GLU A 265 -18.34 13.31 17.66
N ILE A 266 -19.02 12.94 16.58
CA ILE A 266 -18.75 13.44 15.22
C ILE A 266 -18.94 14.96 15.15
N ARG A 267 -19.99 15.49 15.79
CA ARG A 267 -20.24 16.93 15.86
C ARG A 267 -19.13 17.65 16.64
N LYS A 268 -18.68 17.08 17.77
CA LYS A 268 -17.53 17.61 18.52
C LYS A 268 -16.28 17.65 17.65
N LEU A 269 -15.97 16.56 16.96
CA LEU A 269 -14.79 16.46 16.09
C LEU A 269 -14.84 17.49 14.95
N ARG A 270 -15.98 17.62 14.27
CA ARG A 270 -16.21 18.63 13.21
C ARG A 270 -16.06 20.07 13.74
N ASN A 271 -16.59 20.35 14.93
CA ASN A 271 -16.44 21.65 15.56
C ASN A 271 -15.01 21.91 16.04
N GLY A 272 -14.31 20.88 16.51
CA GLY A 272 -12.90 20.91 16.86
C GLY A 272 -12.03 21.27 15.67
N LEU A 273 -12.22 20.63 14.53
CA LEU A 273 -11.53 20.95 13.27
C LEU A 273 -11.72 22.42 12.88
N LYS A 274 -12.96 22.90 12.96
CA LYS A 274 -13.27 24.31 12.68
C LYS A 274 -12.56 25.26 13.64
N LYS A 275 -12.61 24.98 14.94
CA LYS A 275 -11.97 25.81 15.97
C LYS A 275 -10.45 25.81 15.82
N PHE A 276 -9.84 24.65 15.60
CA PHE A 276 -8.42 24.52 15.37
C PHE A 276 -7.95 25.44 14.24
N PHE A 277 -8.53 25.31 13.05
CA PHE A 277 -8.13 26.15 11.93
C PHE A 277 -8.51 27.64 12.07
N GLN A 278 -9.47 27.98 12.91
CA GLN A 278 -9.80 29.37 13.23
C GLN A 278 -8.86 30.00 14.27
N SER A 279 -8.23 29.18 15.11
CA SER A 279 -7.32 29.67 16.15
C SER A 279 -5.90 29.95 15.62
N ILE A 280 -5.59 29.56 14.39
CA ILE A 280 -4.30 29.80 13.78
C ILE A 280 -4.30 31.20 13.14
N PRO A 281 -3.51 32.15 13.68
CA PRO A 281 -3.29 33.43 13.03
C PRO A 281 -2.70 33.18 11.63
N ASP A 282 -3.00 33.98 10.67
CA ASP A 282 -2.45 33.91 9.30
C ASP A 282 -2.67 32.59 8.54
N GLY A 283 -3.45 31.65 9.13
CA GLY A 283 -3.76 30.37 8.50
C GLY A 283 -4.68 30.56 7.27
N SER A 284 -4.20 30.13 6.11
CA SER A 284 -4.92 30.18 4.84
C SER A 284 -5.45 28.81 4.41
N SER A 285 -6.23 28.77 3.33
CA SER A 285 -6.60 27.50 2.69
C SER A 285 -5.37 26.74 2.16
N GLU A 286 -4.27 27.43 1.89
CA GLU A 286 -3.04 26.85 1.34
C GLU A 286 -2.13 26.25 2.40
N THR A 287 -2.27 26.61 3.66
CA THR A 287 -1.48 26.07 4.78
C THR A 287 -2.18 24.92 5.49
N ARG A 288 -3.50 24.80 5.37
CA ARG A 288 -4.32 23.85 6.12
C ARG A 288 -4.39 22.49 5.44
N LEU A 289 -4.30 21.44 6.24
CA LEU A 289 -4.50 20.05 5.83
C LEU A 289 -5.22 19.29 6.94
N TRP A 290 -6.11 18.35 6.57
CA TRP A 290 -6.69 17.44 7.53
C TRP A 290 -6.91 16.05 6.93
N SER A 291 -6.91 15.03 7.77
CA SER A 291 -7.03 13.64 7.36
C SER A 291 -8.05 12.88 8.18
N CYS A 292 -8.80 12.02 7.51
CA CYS A 292 -9.60 10.94 8.09
C CYS A 292 -9.72 9.79 7.07
N PHE A 293 -10.55 8.78 7.36
CA PHE A 293 -10.88 7.78 6.34
C PHE A 293 -11.70 8.41 5.21
N LYS A 294 -11.37 8.07 3.95
CA LYS A 294 -12.01 8.63 2.76
C LYS A 294 -13.54 8.48 2.77
N SER A 295 -14.06 7.33 3.24
CA SER A 295 -15.49 7.06 3.39
C SER A 295 -16.20 7.96 4.40
N ASP A 296 -15.46 8.59 5.31
CA ASP A 296 -16.00 9.33 6.45
C ASP A 296 -15.87 10.86 6.32
N VAL A 297 -15.28 11.34 5.22
CA VAL A 297 -15.09 12.78 4.92
C VAL A 297 -16.39 13.56 5.09
N ASN A 298 -17.50 13.05 4.54
CA ASN A 298 -18.80 13.73 4.59
C ASN A 298 -19.38 13.86 6.02
N LYS A 299 -18.88 13.09 6.99
CA LYS A 299 -19.24 13.23 8.40
C LYS A 299 -18.57 14.43 9.05
N LEU A 300 -17.41 14.86 8.54
CA LEU A 300 -16.58 15.91 9.12
C LEU A 300 -16.65 17.25 8.37
N VAL A 301 -17.06 17.24 7.13
CA VAL A 301 -17.31 18.46 6.35
C VAL A 301 -18.69 19.01 6.68
N ASP A 302 -18.75 20.33 6.87
CA ASP A 302 -20.03 21.02 7.04
C ASP A 302 -20.89 20.88 5.78
N SER A 303 -22.09 20.30 5.93
CA SER A 303 -22.97 19.96 4.81
C SER A 303 -23.50 21.18 4.05
N ARG A 304 -23.56 22.37 4.67
CA ARG A 304 -24.09 23.60 4.08
C ARG A 304 -23.01 24.38 3.33
N THR A 305 -21.82 24.49 3.92
CA THR A 305 -20.75 25.35 3.40
C THR A 305 -19.68 24.60 2.62
N GLY A 306 -19.59 23.30 2.78
CA GLY A 306 -18.49 22.48 2.23
C GLY A 306 -17.12 22.87 2.78
N ARG A 307 -17.06 23.65 3.86
CA ARG A 307 -15.82 24.24 4.38
C ARG A 307 -14.79 23.16 4.69
N PHE A 308 -13.54 23.42 4.33
CA PHE A 308 -12.36 22.55 4.45
C PHE A 308 -12.36 21.29 3.59
N ARG A 309 -13.33 21.08 2.70
CA ARG A 309 -13.32 19.92 1.78
C ARG A 309 -12.04 19.85 0.91
N ASN A 310 -11.60 20.98 0.39
CA ASN A 310 -10.40 21.09 -0.45
C ASN A 310 -9.08 20.95 0.34
N ASN A 311 -9.14 20.94 1.65
CA ASN A 311 -7.98 20.73 2.54
C ASN A 311 -7.89 19.28 3.04
N PHE A 312 -8.73 18.39 2.53
CA PHE A 312 -8.71 16.99 2.90
C PHE A 312 -7.62 16.23 2.12
N LEU A 313 -6.86 15.43 2.87
CA LEU A 313 -5.95 14.42 2.32
C LEU A 313 -6.29 13.07 2.93
N GLN A 314 -6.49 12.07 2.08
CA GLN A 314 -6.73 10.72 2.58
C GLN A 314 -5.47 10.15 3.25
N THR A 315 -5.64 9.37 4.32
CA THR A 315 -4.53 8.79 5.10
C THR A 315 -3.67 7.80 4.34
N SER A 316 -4.16 7.29 3.22
CA SER A 316 -3.42 6.40 2.32
C SER A 316 -2.70 7.15 1.19
N ALA A 317 -2.72 8.48 1.18
CA ALA A 317 -1.94 9.26 0.21
C ALA A 317 -0.45 9.04 0.44
N ARG A 318 0.28 8.75 -0.64
CA ARG A 318 1.72 8.49 -0.63
C ARG A 318 2.38 9.27 -1.75
N ALA A 319 3.71 9.43 -1.66
CA ALA A 319 4.57 9.95 -2.72
C ALA A 319 4.11 11.26 -3.37
N THR A 320 3.50 12.19 -2.61
CA THR A 320 3.02 13.46 -3.15
C THR A 320 3.80 14.64 -2.59
N ASN A 321 4.31 15.49 -3.49
CA ASN A 321 4.97 16.75 -3.15
C ASN A 321 4.00 17.95 -3.15
N GLN A 322 2.74 17.73 -3.48
CA GLN A 322 1.73 18.80 -3.65
C GLN A 322 1.40 19.55 -2.35
N TYR A 323 1.69 18.94 -1.20
CA TYR A 323 1.31 19.46 0.12
C TYR A 323 2.48 20.05 0.91
N LYS A 324 3.63 20.34 0.29
CA LYS A 324 4.82 20.89 0.97
C LYS A 324 4.58 22.22 1.68
N SER A 325 3.62 23.01 1.21
CA SER A 325 3.24 24.29 1.83
C SER A 325 2.29 24.13 3.02
N ARG A 326 1.84 22.91 3.32
CA ARG A 326 0.87 22.67 4.41
C ARG A 326 1.61 22.62 5.74
N THR A 327 1.28 23.52 6.62
CA THR A 327 1.91 23.68 7.94
C THR A 327 0.96 23.35 9.09
N ASP A 328 -0.35 23.43 8.85
CA ASP A 328 -1.38 23.30 9.88
C ASP A 328 -2.19 22.03 9.65
N ILE A 329 -1.89 20.98 10.43
CA ILE A 329 -2.41 19.63 10.16
C ILE A 329 -3.32 19.18 11.29
N ALA A 330 -4.55 18.74 10.93
CA ALA A 330 -5.45 18.04 11.83
C ALA A 330 -5.55 16.56 11.42
N TYR A 331 -4.91 15.69 12.19
CA TYR A 331 -4.91 14.26 11.96
C TYR A 331 -6.00 13.59 12.79
N MET A 332 -7.12 13.20 12.15
CA MET A 332 -8.33 12.71 12.83
C MET A 332 -8.59 11.24 12.48
N VAL A 333 -7.57 10.41 12.60
CA VAL A 333 -7.67 8.98 12.32
C VAL A 333 -6.74 8.19 13.21
N ASN A 334 -7.20 7.02 13.63
CA ASN A 334 -6.39 6.04 14.34
C ASN A 334 -6.46 4.72 13.56
N ARG A 335 -5.31 4.25 13.08
CA ARG A 335 -5.22 3.03 12.28
C ARG A 335 -4.61 1.91 13.10
N PHE A 336 -5.29 0.79 13.04
CA PHE A 336 -4.85 -0.47 13.65
C PHE A 336 -4.64 -1.50 12.54
N ALA A 337 -3.74 -2.43 12.79
CA ALA A 337 -3.64 -3.64 12.00
C ALA A 337 -4.98 -4.42 12.05
N ASP A 338 -5.37 -5.02 10.93
CA ASP A 338 -6.59 -5.84 10.92
C ASP A 338 -6.40 -7.06 11.84
N PRO A 339 -7.29 -7.26 12.84
CA PRO A 339 -7.15 -8.36 13.78
C PRO A 339 -7.16 -9.76 13.13
N ASN A 340 -7.85 -9.93 12.01
CA ASN A 340 -7.87 -11.20 11.29
C ASN A 340 -6.54 -11.43 10.58
N ILE A 341 -5.97 -10.41 9.96
CA ILE A 341 -4.65 -10.50 9.33
C ILE A 341 -3.58 -10.79 10.38
N MET A 342 -3.62 -10.08 11.52
CA MET A 342 -2.71 -10.35 12.65
C MET A 342 -2.82 -11.78 13.14
N LYS A 343 -4.05 -12.28 13.31
CA LYS A 343 -4.32 -13.64 13.76
C LYS A 343 -3.87 -14.69 12.74
N PHE A 344 -4.05 -14.43 11.45
CA PHE A 344 -3.58 -15.30 10.37
C PHE A 344 -2.07 -15.51 10.47
N PHE A 345 -1.30 -14.45 10.47
CA PHE A 345 0.15 -14.54 10.58
C PHE A 345 0.62 -15.15 11.90
N ALA A 346 -0.03 -14.81 13.02
CA ALA A 346 0.30 -15.39 14.32
C ALA A 346 0.10 -16.92 14.37
N LYS A 347 -0.94 -17.47 13.72
CA LYS A 347 -1.14 -18.92 13.58
C LYS A 347 0.00 -19.60 12.83
N GLN A 348 0.69 -18.87 11.98
CA GLN A 348 1.84 -19.34 11.20
C GLN A 348 3.19 -18.99 11.85
N ASN A 349 3.19 -18.62 13.14
CA ASN A 349 4.38 -18.19 13.89
C ASN A 349 5.08 -16.94 13.32
N VAL A 350 4.36 -16.11 12.55
CA VAL A 350 4.83 -14.83 12.05
C VAL A 350 4.21 -13.69 12.86
N THR A 351 5.06 -12.81 13.41
CA THR A 351 4.61 -11.70 14.26
C THR A 351 4.70 -10.38 13.50
N ILE A 352 3.65 -9.56 13.60
CA ILE A 352 3.64 -8.18 13.13
C ILE A 352 3.72 -7.27 14.35
N ASP A 353 4.72 -6.41 14.38
CA ASP A 353 4.86 -5.41 15.43
C ASP A 353 3.79 -4.32 15.27
N SER A 354 2.82 -4.29 16.18
CA SER A 354 1.71 -3.35 16.14
C SER A 354 2.14 -1.89 16.31
N GLU A 355 3.22 -1.62 17.05
CA GLU A 355 3.73 -0.27 17.22
C GLU A 355 4.40 0.23 15.94
N HIS A 356 5.25 -0.58 15.33
CA HIS A 356 5.85 -0.28 14.04
C HIS A 356 4.79 -0.19 12.92
N PHE A 357 3.76 -1.05 12.95
CA PHE A 357 2.64 -0.97 12.01
C PHE A 357 1.94 0.39 12.10
N ALA A 358 1.65 0.88 13.30
CA ALA A 358 0.99 2.19 13.48
C ALA A 358 1.85 3.35 12.94
N LYS A 359 3.18 3.29 13.09
CA LYS A 359 4.11 4.31 12.59
C LYS A 359 4.04 4.50 11.08
N ASN A 360 3.71 3.46 10.30
CA ASN A 360 3.57 3.55 8.84
C ASN A 360 2.46 4.50 8.36
N PHE A 361 1.57 4.96 9.24
CA PHE A 361 0.43 5.81 8.90
C PHE A 361 0.47 7.20 9.51
N ILE A 362 1.49 7.51 10.31
CA ILE A 362 1.62 8.80 11.00
C ILE A 362 2.53 9.77 10.23
N ILE A 363 3.24 9.28 9.22
CA ILE A 363 4.29 10.01 8.51
C ILE A 363 3.76 10.60 7.21
#